data_b1e779de4911deb584fb129e59569c89
#
_entry.id   b1e779de4911deb584fb129e59569c89
#
_cell.length_a   1.000
_cell.length_b   1.000
_cell.length_c   1.000
_cell.angle_alpha   90.00
_cell.angle_beta   90.00
_cell.angle_gamma   90.00
#
_symmetry.space_group_name_H-M   'P 1'
#
loop_
_entity.id
_entity.type
_entity.pdbx_description
1 polymer ?
#
loop_
_entity_poly.entity_id
_entity_poly.type
_entity_poly.pdbx_seq_one_letter_code
_entity_poly.pdbx_strand_id
1 'polypeptide(L)'
;MKIAFLHYHLKTGGVTTCLKQQVDALKNDCDLFVITGEKPEGAFPVDTFHIPELAYSTLSPKPINPQDIADTVIKAIQTRFNGPADILHVHNPLLAKNISFLKILKAIQKRGVALFLQIHDFAEDGRPLSYFAEEYPADCHYSVVNSRDYRILLKAGLKKKGLHQLFNSVNLPDGQPASSDGGSDVVYPIRGIRRKNIGEAILLSLFFENDETLVITLPPNSPADMQSYKDWKAFSADQHLGVEFDAGLNRPFDAIVRSARYLLTTSITEGFGFSFLEPWLFEKSVWGRKLADICCDFEANGVRLDHMYTKLNVPLNWVGSQGFFDLWKHTIENTCKLFDIQIDKDRIQSAYNFITADGKIDFGLLSEDYQKQVILRLLSNPAHLQDLLKLNPFLLKIGKIRNEKDIVKTNRSAVIRNYNMSSYRQKLLTAYAAVNTDCVRQRIDKKILLAEFLNLTKFSLLKWGDYGIR
;
A
#
# COMPACT_ATOMS: atom_id res chain seq x y z
N MET A 1 -15.72 26.52 -0.95
CA MET A 1 -16.26 25.29 -0.35
C MET A 1 -15.69 25.08 1.05
N LYS A 2 -16.49 24.55 1.97
CA LYS A 2 -16.12 24.19 3.34
C LYS A 2 -15.92 22.68 3.41
N ILE A 3 -14.67 22.21 3.53
CA ILE A 3 -14.31 20.79 3.51
C ILE A 3 -13.74 20.40 4.87
N ALA A 4 -14.37 19.46 5.55
CA ALA A 4 -13.83 18.82 6.72
C ALA A 4 -13.19 17.49 6.33
N PHE A 5 -11.91 17.30 6.65
CA PHE A 5 -11.25 16.01 6.53
C PHE A 5 -11.35 15.22 7.83
N LEU A 6 -11.47 13.90 7.73
CA LEU A 6 -11.47 13.02 8.89
C LEU A 6 -10.54 11.84 8.69
N HIS A 7 -9.61 11.65 9.63
CA HIS A 7 -8.74 10.48 9.68
C HIS A 7 -8.41 10.08 11.12
N TYR A 8 -8.09 8.82 11.36
CA TYR A 8 -7.78 8.27 12.69
C TYR A 8 -6.61 8.98 13.39
N HIS A 9 -5.55 9.31 12.65
CA HIS A 9 -4.33 9.93 13.16
C HIS A 9 -3.59 10.69 12.05
N LEU A 10 -2.63 11.55 12.46
CA LEU A 10 -1.76 12.28 11.53
C LEU A 10 -0.28 11.87 11.65
N LYS A 11 -0.01 10.64 12.13
CA LYS A 11 1.35 10.07 12.19
C LYS A 11 1.92 9.90 10.78
N THR A 12 3.24 9.94 10.65
CA THR A 12 3.94 9.76 9.37
C THR A 12 3.53 8.46 8.68
N GLY A 13 3.05 8.57 7.44
CA GLY A 13 2.57 7.44 6.61
C GLY A 13 1.91 7.90 5.32
N GLY A 14 1.66 6.97 4.41
CA GLY A 14 1.12 7.27 3.06
C GLY A 14 -0.21 8.03 3.08
N VAL A 15 -1.15 7.67 3.97
CA VAL A 15 -2.44 8.35 4.07
C VAL A 15 -2.28 9.78 4.58
N THR A 16 -1.45 9.98 5.61
CA THR A 16 -1.15 11.33 6.13
C THR A 16 -0.45 12.19 5.07
N THR A 17 0.46 11.63 4.30
CA THR A 17 1.10 12.32 3.16
C THR A 17 0.06 12.73 2.13
N CYS A 18 -0.84 11.82 1.74
CA CYS A 18 -1.93 12.12 0.82
C CYS A 18 -2.84 13.24 1.36
N LEU A 19 -3.23 13.18 2.64
CA LEU A 19 -4.06 14.21 3.26
C LEU A 19 -3.35 15.58 3.29
N LYS A 20 -2.05 15.63 3.61
CA LYS A 20 -1.26 16.87 3.52
C LYS A 20 -1.23 17.42 2.10
N GLN A 21 -1.01 16.58 1.11
CA GLN A 21 -1.04 16.97 -0.31
C GLN A 21 -2.40 17.51 -0.74
N GLN A 22 -3.50 16.93 -0.26
CA GLN A 22 -4.86 17.44 -0.54
C GLN A 22 -5.10 18.80 0.09
N VAL A 23 -4.68 18.96 1.35
CA VAL A 23 -4.77 20.25 2.02
C VAL A 23 -3.96 21.32 1.29
N ASP A 24 -2.72 20.99 0.90
CA ASP A 24 -1.87 21.93 0.16
C ASP A 24 -2.44 22.26 -1.22
N ALA A 25 -3.06 21.30 -1.89
CA ALA A 25 -3.71 21.50 -3.19
C ALA A 25 -4.94 22.42 -3.11
N LEU A 26 -5.64 22.43 -1.98
CA LEU A 26 -7.00 23.03 -1.85
C LEU A 26 -7.05 24.29 -0.98
N LYS A 27 -6.02 24.57 -0.16
CA LYS A 27 -6.03 25.67 0.83
C LYS A 27 -6.29 27.06 0.28
N ASN A 28 -6.08 27.27 -1.01
CA ASN A 28 -6.35 28.57 -1.67
C ASN A 28 -7.76 28.65 -2.28
N ASP A 29 -8.50 27.54 -2.35
CA ASP A 29 -9.81 27.46 -3.00
C ASP A 29 -10.94 27.11 -2.03
N CYS A 30 -10.57 26.47 -0.90
CA CYS A 30 -11.52 25.91 0.05
C CYS A 30 -11.17 26.35 1.47
N ASP A 31 -12.16 26.52 2.29
CA ASP A 31 -12.00 26.60 3.73
C ASP A 31 -11.86 25.17 4.29
N LEU A 32 -10.73 24.88 4.90
CA LEU A 32 -10.32 23.51 5.25
C LEU A 32 -10.21 23.34 6.76
N PHE A 33 -10.53 22.13 7.20
CA PHE A 33 -10.47 21.71 8.58
C PHE A 33 -10.16 20.21 8.68
N VAL A 34 -9.38 19.79 9.67
CA VAL A 34 -9.03 18.38 9.86
C VAL A 34 -9.48 17.89 11.23
N ILE A 35 -10.23 16.80 11.26
CA ILE A 35 -10.65 16.09 12.48
C ILE A 35 -9.85 14.80 12.58
N THR A 36 -9.25 14.56 13.75
CA THR A 36 -8.40 13.41 14.00
C THR A 36 -8.71 12.74 15.33
N GLY A 37 -8.54 11.40 15.37
CA GLY A 37 -8.74 10.60 16.59
C GLY A 37 -7.54 10.61 17.54
N GLU A 38 -6.34 10.92 17.05
CA GLU A 38 -5.15 11.06 17.88
C GLU A 38 -4.63 12.50 17.81
N LYS A 39 -4.09 12.99 18.92
CA LYS A 39 -3.50 14.33 18.96
C LYS A 39 -2.30 14.40 17.99
N PRO A 40 -2.25 15.40 17.11
CA PRO A 40 -1.11 15.57 16.21
C PRO A 40 0.20 15.77 16.97
N GLU A 41 1.27 15.13 16.52
CA GLU A 41 2.61 15.26 17.11
C GLU A 41 3.32 16.57 16.71
N GLY A 42 2.78 17.32 15.76
CA GLY A 42 3.36 18.58 15.27
C GLY A 42 2.34 19.44 14.53
N ALA A 43 2.80 20.55 13.97
CA ALA A 43 1.96 21.46 13.20
C ALA A 43 1.42 20.80 11.94
N PHE A 44 0.16 21.05 11.63
CA PHE A 44 -0.49 20.65 10.39
C PHE A 44 -0.82 21.90 9.56
N PRO A 45 -0.85 21.86 8.23
CA PRO A 45 -1.03 23.06 7.38
C PRO A 45 -2.33 23.83 7.58
N VAL A 46 -3.33 23.21 8.24
CA VAL A 46 -4.63 23.83 8.58
C VAL A 46 -5.05 23.46 10.00
N ASP A 47 -6.08 24.14 10.51
CA ASP A 47 -6.65 23.86 11.83
C ASP A 47 -7.00 22.39 12.01
N THR A 48 -6.67 21.82 13.17
CA THR A 48 -6.98 20.44 13.52
C THR A 48 -7.83 20.39 14.78
N PHE A 49 -8.75 19.46 14.84
CA PHE A 49 -9.57 19.18 16.01
C PHE A 49 -9.44 17.72 16.43
N HIS A 50 -9.17 17.49 17.71
CA HIS A 50 -8.94 16.17 18.25
C HIS A 50 -10.19 15.63 18.94
N ILE A 51 -10.67 14.45 18.46
CA ILE A 51 -11.77 13.69 19.07
C ILE A 51 -11.23 12.30 19.39
N PRO A 52 -10.83 12.02 20.65
CA PRO A 52 -10.15 10.77 21.04
C PRO A 52 -10.91 9.51 20.69
N GLU A 53 -12.24 9.57 20.67
CA GLU A 53 -13.13 8.46 20.38
C GLU A 53 -13.06 8.00 18.90
N LEU A 54 -12.45 8.79 18.02
CA LEU A 54 -12.20 8.43 16.63
C LEU A 54 -10.87 7.69 16.45
N ALA A 55 -10.02 7.59 17.47
CA ALA A 55 -8.77 6.85 17.44
C ALA A 55 -9.00 5.34 17.24
N TYR A 56 -7.93 4.59 17.04
CA TYR A 56 -8.00 3.14 17.00
C TYR A 56 -8.60 2.57 18.29
N SER A 57 -9.46 1.56 18.21
CA SER A 57 -10.14 0.96 19.38
C SER A 57 -9.19 0.41 20.43
N THR A 58 -7.97 0.03 20.05
CA THR A 58 -6.91 -0.40 20.97
C THR A 58 -6.44 0.72 21.91
N LEU A 59 -6.65 1.98 21.53
CA LEU A 59 -6.28 3.17 22.31
C LEU A 59 -7.44 3.74 23.13
N SER A 60 -8.69 3.37 22.81
CA SER A 60 -9.91 3.84 23.50
C SER A 60 -10.85 2.66 23.81
N PRO A 61 -10.59 1.88 24.87
CA PRO A 61 -11.36 0.67 25.18
C PRO A 61 -12.75 0.94 25.78
N LYS A 62 -13.16 2.20 25.99
CA LYS A 62 -14.47 2.54 26.57
C LYS A 62 -15.59 2.34 25.55
N PRO A 63 -16.79 1.87 25.97
CA PRO A 63 -17.96 1.84 25.12
C PRO A 63 -18.29 3.25 24.60
N ILE A 64 -18.38 3.39 23.29
CA ILE A 64 -18.66 4.65 22.60
C ILE A 64 -20.09 4.61 22.10
N ASN A 65 -20.90 5.66 22.39
CA ASN A 65 -22.15 5.86 21.70
C ASN A 65 -21.89 6.55 20.34
N PRO A 66 -22.11 5.88 19.21
CA PRO A 66 -21.84 6.47 17.89
C PRO A 66 -22.64 7.76 17.60
N GLN A 67 -23.79 7.93 18.20
CA GLN A 67 -24.63 9.14 18.01
C GLN A 67 -23.98 10.37 18.65
N ASP A 68 -23.47 10.20 19.88
CA ASP A 68 -22.85 11.31 20.64
C ASP A 68 -21.55 11.77 19.95
N ILE A 69 -20.80 10.81 19.38
CA ILE A 69 -19.58 11.14 18.62
C ILE A 69 -19.92 11.83 17.31
N ALA A 70 -20.97 11.36 16.61
CA ALA A 70 -21.45 12.05 15.41
C ALA A 70 -21.86 13.50 15.71
N ASP A 71 -22.55 13.74 16.83
CA ASP A 71 -22.93 15.10 17.28
C ASP A 71 -21.69 15.93 17.61
N THR A 72 -20.68 15.34 18.25
CA THR A 72 -19.40 16.01 18.55
C THR A 72 -18.67 16.42 17.27
N VAL A 73 -18.61 15.53 16.26
CA VAL A 73 -18.02 15.84 14.94
C VAL A 73 -18.75 16.99 14.26
N ILE A 74 -20.10 16.95 14.24
CA ILE A 74 -20.90 17.99 13.61
C ILE A 74 -20.76 19.31 14.33
N LYS A 75 -20.75 19.32 15.67
CA LYS A 75 -20.52 20.51 16.46
C LYS A 75 -19.15 21.13 16.22
N ALA A 76 -18.10 20.32 16.12
CA ALA A 76 -16.75 20.79 15.78
C ALA A 76 -16.72 21.47 14.41
N ILE A 77 -17.37 20.86 13.40
CA ILE A 77 -17.52 21.40 12.04
C ILE A 77 -18.27 22.74 12.09
N GLN A 78 -19.43 22.78 12.75
CA GLN A 78 -20.26 24.00 12.85
C GLN A 78 -19.54 25.14 13.55
N THR A 79 -18.81 24.82 14.62
CA THR A 79 -18.00 25.84 15.36
C THR A 79 -16.92 26.39 14.47
N ARG A 80 -16.17 25.55 13.73
CA ARG A 80 -15.04 25.97 12.91
C ARG A 80 -15.49 26.77 11.66
N PHE A 81 -16.56 26.36 11.03
CA PHE A 81 -17.04 26.98 9.79
C PHE A 81 -18.15 28.02 10.00
N ASN A 82 -18.59 28.25 11.22
CA ASN A 82 -19.80 29.03 11.52
C ASN A 82 -20.99 28.56 10.68
N GLY A 83 -21.20 27.22 10.65
CA GLY A 83 -22.22 26.55 9.85
C GLY A 83 -21.79 25.14 9.40
N PRO A 84 -22.58 24.47 8.54
CA PRO A 84 -22.26 23.14 8.06
C PRO A 84 -21.02 23.13 7.13
N ALA A 85 -20.37 21.99 7.03
CA ALA A 85 -19.46 21.71 5.92
C ALA A 85 -20.26 21.33 4.68
N ASP A 86 -19.72 21.65 3.51
CA ASP A 86 -20.26 21.16 2.24
C ASP A 86 -19.96 19.64 2.09
N ILE A 87 -18.79 19.20 2.56
CA ILE A 87 -18.33 17.79 2.43
C ILE A 87 -17.55 17.38 3.69
N LEU A 88 -17.81 16.17 4.17
CA LEU A 88 -16.93 15.46 5.08
C LEU A 88 -16.14 14.40 4.26
N HIS A 89 -14.85 14.69 4.04
CA HIS A 89 -13.93 13.81 3.32
C HIS A 89 -13.22 12.88 4.31
N VAL A 90 -13.52 11.59 4.24
CA VAL A 90 -13.03 10.58 5.20
C VAL A 90 -12.02 9.66 4.55
N HIS A 91 -10.85 9.50 5.19
CA HIS A 91 -9.79 8.61 4.72
C HIS A 91 -9.85 7.22 5.37
N ASN A 92 -9.71 6.17 4.56
CA ASN A 92 -9.72 4.75 4.97
C ASN A 92 -10.92 4.35 5.84
N PRO A 93 -12.17 4.68 5.44
CA PRO A 93 -13.35 4.44 6.26
C PRO A 93 -13.70 2.96 6.42
N LEU A 94 -13.18 2.07 5.55
CA LEU A 94 -13.58 0.66 5.46
C LEU A 94 -12.70 -0.30 6.29
N LEU A 95 -11.76 0.23 7.08
CA LEU A 95 -10.94 -0.57 7.98
C LEU A 95 -11.46 -0.49 9.41
N ALA A 96 -11.75 -1.63 10.04
CA ALA A 96 -12.21 -1.75 11.42
C ALA A 96 -11.08 -1.45 12.44
N LYS A 97 -10.36 -0.35 12.25
CA LYS A 97 -9.39 0.17 13.22
C LYS A 97 -10.09 0.79 14.43
N ASN A 98 -11.28 1.32 14.21
CA ASN A 98 -12.25 1.69 15.24
C ASN A 98 -13.57 0.99 14.93
N ILE A 99 -14.00 0.08 15.81
CA ILE A 99 -15.19 -0.76 15.59
C ILE A 99 -16.50 0.00 15.49
N SER A 100 -16.58 1.23 16.03
CA SER A 100 -17.76 2.10 15.96
C SER A 100 -17.77 3.03 14.75
N PHE A 101 -16.67 3.07 13.97
CA PHE A 101 -16.45 4.10 12.96
C PHE A 101 -17.53 4.15 11.87
N LEU A 102 -17.94 2.98 11.33
CA LEU A 102 -19.03 2.95 10.33
C LEU A 102 -20.36 3.44 10.89
N LYS A 103 -20.67 3.11 12.16
CA LYS A 103 -21.89 3.58 12.82
C LYS A 103 -21.85 5.10 13.02
N ILE A 104 -20.71 5.66 13.37
CA ILE A 104 -20.48 7.10 13.47
C ILE A 104 -20.72 7.77 12.11
N LEU A 105 -20.09 7.27 11.04
CA LEU A 105 -20.28 7.82 9.68
C LEU A 105 -21.71 7.77 9.20
N LYS A 106 -22.41 6.64 9.41
CA LYS A 106 -23.84 6.51 9.11
C LYS A 106 -24.71 7.47 9.93
N ALA A 107 -24.34 7.72 11.19
CA ALA A 107 -25.03 8.69 12.04
C ALA A 107 -24.83 10.13 11.55
N ILE A 108 -23.62 10.49 11.11
CA ILE A 108 -23.30 11.78 10.49
C ILE A 108 -24.08 11.95 9.17
N GLN A 109 -24.10 10.93 8.32
CA GLN A 109 -24.83 10.93 7.05
C GLN A 109 -26.35 11.15 7.27
N LYS A 110 -26.95 10.48 8.26
CA LYS A 110 -28.38 10.66 8.62
C LYS A 110 -28.72 12.09 9.04
N ARG A 111 -27.74 12.88 9.49
CA ARG A 111 -27.90 14.30 9.83
C ARG A 111 -27.68 15.23 8.63
N GLY A 112 -27.59 14.67 7.42
CA GLY A 112 -27.56 15.44 6.17
C GLY A 112 -26.15 15.87 5.74
N VAL A 113 -25.08 15.41 6.39
CA VAL A 113 -23.70 15.72 5.97
C VAL A 113 -23.33 14.87 4.75
N ALA A 114 -22.89 15.50 3.67
CA ALA A 114 -22.40 14.80 2.48
C ALA A 114 -21.08 14.10 2.76
N LEU A 115 -21.04 12.78 2.58
CA LEU A 115 -19.83 11.97 2.77
C LEU A 115 -19.10 11.75 1.45
N PHE A 116 -17.79 11.99 1.48
CA PHE A 116 -16.85 11.57 0.44
C PHE A 116 -15.83 10.62 1.05
N LEU A 117 -15.90 9.33 0.70
CA LEU A 117 -15.18 8.24 1.35
C LEU A 117 -14.00 7.78 0.50
N GLN A 118 -12.78 8.21 0.85
CA GLN A 118 -11.56 7.83 0.13
C GLN A 118 -10.94 6.57 0.72
N ILE A 119 -10.82 5.54 -0.10
CA ILE A 119 -10.26 4.25 0.27
C ILE A 119 -8.83 4.16 -0.25
N HIS A 120 -7.87 3.91 0.65
CA HIS A 120 -6.48 3.63 0.31
C HIS A 120 -6.16 2.15 0.45
N ASP A 121 -6.86 1.47 1.37
CA ASP A 121 -6.70 0.05 1.68
C ASP A 121 -8.06 -0.58 1.98
N PHE A 122 -8.22 -1.85 1.61
CA PHE A 122 -9.40 -2.66 1.91
C PHE A 122 -9.07 -3.71 2.98
N ALA A 123 -10.06 -4.02 3.83
CA ALA A 123 -9.95 -5.14 4.76
C ALA A 123 -9.98 -6.47 3.99
N GLU A 124 -10.78 -6.54 2.93
CA GLU A 124 -10.89 -7.66 2.01
C GLU A 124 -9.59 -7.97 1.26
N ASP A 125 -8.64 -7.03 1.23
CA ASP A 125 -7.33 -7.20 0.60
C ASP A 125 -6.25 -7.67 1.61
N GLY A 126 -6.52 -8.78 2.32
CA GLY A 126 -5.55 -9.43 3.22
C GLY A 126 -5.55 -8.94 4.66
N ARG A 127 -6.63 -8.32 5.15
CA ARG A 127 -6.70 -7.83 6.53
C ARG A 127 -7.99 -8.26 7.24
N PRO A 128 -8.23 -9.58 7.42
CA PRO A 128 -9.48 -10.09 7.99
C PRO A 128 -9.77 -9.53 9.38
N LEU A 129 -8.75 -9.29 10.20
CA LEU A 129 -8.90 -8.71 11.54
C LEU A 129 -9.34 -7.23 11.53
N SER A 130 -9.31 -6.58 10.37
CA SER A 130 -9.78 -5.21 10.19
C SER A 130 -11.08 -5.15 9.37
N TYR A 131 -11.78 -6.28 9.23
CA TYR A 131 -13.01 -6.39 8.46
C TYR A 131 -14.21 -6.03 9.31
N PHE A 132 -15.09 -5.18 8.78
CA PHE A 132 -16.38 -4.92 9.37
C PHE A 132 -17.39 -5.98 8.92
N ALA A 133 -18.09 -6.63 9.84
CA ALA A 133 -19.23 -7.51 9.50
C ALA A 133 -20.40 -6.71 8.93
N GLU A 134 -20.62 -5.48 9.42
CA GLU A 134 -21.72 -4.62 8.99
C GLU A 134 -21.51 -4.02 7.58
N GLU A 135 -22.62 -3.63 6.93
CA GLU A 135 -22.62 -2.98 5.62
C GLU A 135 -21.89 -1.63 5.64
N TYR A 136 -21.20 -1.31 4.56
CA TYR A 136 -20.57 -0.02 4.35
C TYR A 136 -21.60 1.10 4.13
N PRO A 137 -21.26 2.38 4.34
CA PRO A 137 -22.19 3.48 4.08
C PRO A 137 -22.70 3.44 2.63
N ALA A 138 -24.02 3.48 2.47
CA ALA A 138 -24.68 3.51 1.16
C ALA A 138 -24.98 4.95 0.75
N ASP A 139 -25.33 5.15 -0.52
CA ASP A 139 -25.85 6.42 -1.05
C ASP A 139 -24.93 7.63 -0.78
N CYS A 140 -23.61 7.41 -0.83
CA CYS A 140 -22.59 8.44 -0.73
C CYS A 140 -21.51 8.23 -1.80
N HIS A 141 -20.62 9.21 -1.97
CA HIS A 141 -19.56 9.15 -2.94
C HIS A 141 -18.32 8.45 -2.38
N TYR A 142 -17.69 7.63 -3.22
CA TYR A 142 -16.46 6.92 -2.92
C TYR A 142 -15.33 7.33 -3.84
N SER A 143 -14.10 7.25 -3.36
CA SER A 143 -12.93 7.37 -4.22
C SER A 143 -11.86 6.33 -3.88
N VAL A 144 -11.09 5.98 -4.90
CA VAL A 144 -9.94 5.07 -4.82
C VAL A 144 -8.74 5.66 -5.54
N VAL A 145 -7.56 5.12 -5.24
CA VAL A 145 -6.28 5.68 -5.70
C VAL A 145 -5.68 4.95 -6.91
N ASN A 146 -6.36 3.92 -7.44
CA ASN A 146 -5.91 3.13 -8.59
C ASN A 146 -7.08 2.58 -9.41
N SER A 147 -6.83 2.14 -10.65
CA SER A 147 -7.85 1.61 -11.55
C SER A 147 -8.28 0.18 -11.22
N ARG A 148 -7.44 -0.63 -10.56
CA ARG A 148 -7.80 -1.96 -10.07
C ARG A 148 -8.99 -1.86 -9.11
N ASP A 149 -8.84 -1.05 -8.07
CA ASP A 149 -9.85 -0.89 -7.02
C ASP A 149 -11.11 -0.21 -7.56
N TYR A 150 -10.94 0.73 -8.51
CA TYR A 150 -12.07 1.34 -9.23
C TYR A 150 -12.91 0.29 -9.96
N ARG A 151 -12.27 -0.61 -10.73
CA ARG A 151 -12.98 -1.69 -11.44
C ARG A 151 -13.64 -2.68 -10.47
N ILE A 152 -12.98 -3.02 -9.38
CA ILE A 152 -13.52 -3.92 -8.35
C ILE A 152 -14.78 -3.31 -7.73
N LEU A 153 -14.77 -2.04 -7.35
CA LEU A 153 -15.93 -1.37 -6.77
C LEU A 153 -17.10 -1.21 -7.75
N LEU A 154 -16.83 -1.02 -9.04
CA LEU A 154 -17.89 -1.04 -10.06
C LEU A 154 -18.57 -2.41 -10.12
N LYS A 155 -17.79 -3.51 -10.09
CA LYS A 155 -18.35 -4.87 -10.05
C LYS A 155 -19.11 -5.11 -8.74
N ALA A 156 -18.64 -4.55 -7.63
CA ALA A 156 -19.30 -4.65 -6.33
C ALA A 156 -20.51 -3.72 -6.17
N GLY A 157 -20.99 -3.09 -7.25
CA GLY A 157 -22.28 -2.40 -7.29
C GLY A 157 -22.24 -0.87 -7.19
N LEU A 158 -21.05 -0.26 -7.08
CA LEU A 158 -20.95 1.20 -7.17
C LEU A 158 -21.15 1.67 -8.63
N LYS A 159 -21.69 2.87 -8.76
CA LYS A 159 -21.99 3.52 -10.04
C LYS A 159 -20.88 4.52 -10.38
N LYS A 160 -20.56 4.65 -11.66
CA LYS A 160 -19.55 5.64 -12.15
C LYS A 160 -19.81 7.05 -11.66
N LYS A 161 -21.10 7.46 -11.51
CA LYS A 161 -21.51 8.77 -11.03
C LYS A 161 -21.06 9.06 -9.59
N GLY A 162 -21.02 8.00 -8.74
CA GLY A 162 -20.67 8.13 -7.32
C GLY A 162 -19.33 7.49 -6.95
N LEU A 163 -18.52 7.06 -7.94
CA LEU A 163 -17.21 6.49 -7.71
C LEU A 163 -16.15 7.27 -8.49
N HIS A 164 -15.13 7.76 -7.78
CA HIS A 164 -14.08 8.61 -8.32
C HIS A 164 -12.73 7.93 -8.27
N GLN A 165 -11.92 8.09 -9.29
CA GLN A 165 -10.53 7.67 -9.32
C GLN A 165 -9.61 8.87 -9.11
N LEU A 166 -8.94 8.91 -7.97
CA LEU A 166 -8.06 10.01 -7.57
C LEU A 166 -6.65 9.47 -7.34
N PHE A 167 -5.83 9.46 -8.37
CA PHE A 167 -4.40 9.16 -8.22
C PHE A 167 -3.76 10.18 -7.28
N ASN A 168 -2.90 9.71 -6.37
CA ASN A 168 -2.14 10.60 -5.52
C ASN A 168 -1.16 11.45 -6.35
N SER A 169 -0.87 12.65 -5.90
CA SER A 169 0.21 13.47 -6.46
C SER A 169 1.57 13.02 -5.92
N VAL A 170 2.61 13.40 -6.63
CA VAL A 170 3.99 13.28 -6.17
C VAL A 170 4.62 14.67 -6.17
N ASN A 171 5.44 14.95 -5.16
CA ASN A 171 6.13 16.22 -5.04
C ASN A 171 7.52 16.13 -5.65
N LEU A 172 7.94 17.21 -6.32
CA LEU A 172 9.33 17.34 -6.71
C LEU A 172 10.20 17.42 -5.45
N PRO A 173 11.33 16.71 -5.39
CA PRO A 173 12.26 16.85 -4.30
C PRO A 173 12.88 18.26 -4.30
N ASP A 174 13.16 18.78 -3.10
CA ASP A 174 13.83 20.06 -2.95
C ASP A 174 15.30 19.99 -3.43
N GLY A 175 15.78 21.06 -4.06
CA GLY A 175 17.17 21.21 -4.48
C GLY A 175 17.47 20.59 -5.87
N GLN A 176 18.73 20.74 -6.29
CA GLN A 176 19.21 20.20 -7.58
C GLN A 176 19.31 18.67 -7.56
N PRO A 177 19.09 17.99 -8.71
CA PRO A 177 19.41 16.58 -8.83
C PRO A 177 20.85 16.30 -8.40
N ALA A 178 21.08 15.23 -7.65
CA ALA A 178 22.45 14.82 -7.33
C ALA A 178 23.16 14.41 -8.64
N SER A 179 24.48 14.63 -8.69
CA SER A 179 25.30 14.07 -9.76
C SER A 179 25.07 12.55 -9.83
N SER A 180 24.83 12.04 -11.03
CA SER A 180 24.40 10.67 -11.30
C SER A 180 25.46 9.60 -10.97
N ASP A 181 26.64 9.98 -10.54
CA ASP A 181 27.81 9.10 -10.48
C ASP A 181 28.27 8.90 -9.04
N GLY A 182 28.15 7.67 -8.53
CA GLY A 182 29.05 7.22 -7.49
C GLY A 182 28.48 6.56 -6.23
N GLY A 183 27.21 6.26 -6.11
CA GLY A 183 26.74 5.45 -4.98
C GLY A 183 26.84 3.96 -5.24
N SER A 184 27.24 3.18 -4.23
CA SER A 184 27.18 1.70 -4.24
C SER A 184 25.85 1.18 -3.63
N ASP A 185 25.04 2.04 -3.04
CA ASP A 185 23.81 1.65 -2.36
C ASP A 185 22.70 1.32 -3.34
N VAL A 186 22.08 0.14 -3.19
CA VAL A 186 20.80 -0.22 -3.80
C VAL A 186 19.73 0.02 -2.75
N VAL A 187 18.94 1.07 -2.92
CA VAL A 187 18.04 1.52 -1.87
C VAL A 187 16.62 0.98 -2.08
N TYR A 188 16.10 0.31 -1.05
CA TYR A 188 14.68 -0.05 -0.95
C TYR A 188 13.99 0.92 0.02
N PRO A 189 13.32 1.98 -0.50
CA PRO A 189 12.83 3.11 0.30
C PRO A 189 11.46 2.80 0.92
N ILE A 190 11.44 1.93 1.93
CA ILE A 190 10.21 1.40 2.52
C ILE A 190 10.21 1.47 4.05
N ARG A 191 8.99 1.34 4.62
CA ARG A 191 8.80 0.76 5.93
C ARG A 191 8.76 -0.76 5.80
N GLY A 192 9.52 -1.47 6.61
CA GLY A 192 9.74 -2.90 6.52
C GLY A 192 8.55 -3.76 6.95
N ILE A 193 7.36 -3.55 6.38
CA ILE A 193 6.18 -4.37 6.61
C ILE A 193 6.17 -5.60 5.69
N ARG A 194 5.55 -6.70 6.09
CA ARG A 194 5.60 -8.01 5.40
C ARG A 194 5.28 -7.93 3.89
N ARG A 195 4.25 -7.18 3.49
CA ARG A 195 3.86 -7.04 2.08
C ARG A 195 4.93 -6.38 1.19
N LYS A 196 5.94 -5.77 1.79
CA LYS A 196 7.10 -5.23 1.07
C LYS A 196 8.09 -6.31 0.66
N ASN A 197 7.91 -7.54 1.17
CA ASN A 197 8.65 -8.72 0.73
C ASN A 197 10.18 -8.53 0.81
N ILE A 198 10.65 -8.18 2.00
CA ILE A 198 12.08 -7.94 2.30
C ILE A 198 12.93 -9.15 1.93
N GLY A 199 12.42 -10.37 2.14
CA GLY A 199 13.13 -11.61 1.78
C GLY A 199 13.49 -11.68 0.30
N GLU A 200 12.64 -11.16 -0.60
CA GLU A 200 12.97 -11.09 -2.03
C GLU A 200 14.07 -10.05 -2.31
N ALA A 201 14.04 -8.91 -1.63
CA ALA A 201 15.11 -7.92 -1.75
C ALA A 201 16.47 -8.49 -1.28
N ILE A 202 16.47 -9.25 -0.18
CA ILE A 202 17.65 -9.97 0.32
C ILE A 202 18.11 -11.04 -0.66
N LEU A 203 17.18 -11.82 -1.25
CA LEU A 203 17.56 -12.80 -2.28
C LEU A 203 18.23 -12.11 -3.49
N LEU A 204 17.66 -10.98 -3.92
CA LEU A 204 18.23 -10.22 -5.05
C LEU A 204 19.61 -9.66 -4.75
N SER A 205 19.92 -9.31 -3.49
CA SER A 205 21.24 -8.80 -3.10
C SER A 205 22.35 -9.83 -3.28
N LEU A 206 22.03 -11.13 -3.37
CA LEU A 206 23.02 -12.17 -3.70
C LEU A 206 23.56 -12.07 -5.14
N PHE A 207 22.94 -11.25 -5.99
CA PHE A 207 23.31 -11.01 -7.38
C PHE A 207 23.86 -9.59 -7.60
N PHE A 208 24.08 -8.82 -6.54
CA PHE A 208 24.67 -7.49 -6.60
C PHE A 208 26.17 -7.55 -6.93
N GLU A 209 26.73 -6.45 -7.40
CA GLU A 209 28.19 -6.30 -7.51
C GLU A 209 28.83 -6.26 -6.11
N ASN A 210 30.11 -6.61 -6.00
CA ASN A 210 30.79 -6.79 -4.71
C ASN A 210 30.80 -5.54 -3.81
N ASP A 211 30.65 -4.36 -4.39
CA ASP A 211 30.63 -3.07 -3.69
C ASP A 211 29.19 -2.57 -3.40
N GLU A 212 28.17 -3.28 -3.88
CA GLU A 212 26.77 -2.89 -3.69
C GLU A 212 26.21 -3.39 -2.34
N THR A 213 25.52 -2.51 -1.63
CA THR A 213 24.83 -2.80 -0.38
C THR A 213 23.32 -2.57 -0.52
N LEU A 214 22.51 -3.52 -0.08
CA LEU A 214 21.06 -3.32 0.03
C LEU A 214 20.75 -2.44 1.23
N VAL A 215 20.10 -1.31 1.01
CA VAL A 215 19.73 -0.35 2.06
C VAL A 215 18.23 -0.30 2.25
N ILE A 216 17.73 -0.69 3.43
CA ILE A 216 16.31 -0.65 3.84
C ILE A 216 16.11 0.53 4.78
N THR A 217 15.15 1.42 4.45
CA THR A 217 15.13 2.74 5.10
C THR A 217 14.52 2.74 6.50
N LEU A 218 13.34 2.17 6.72
CA LEU A 218 12.64 2.35 8.00
C LEU A 218 12.04 1.05 8.56
N PRO A 219 12.04 0.89 9.89
CA PRO A 219 11.30 -0.17 10.55
C PRO A 219 9.79 0.03 10.40
N PRO A 220 8.97 -1.02 10.59
CA PRO A 220 7.52 -0.89 10.60
C PRO A 220 7.01 -0.09 11.80
N ASN A 221 5.84 0.54 11.65
CA ASN A 221 5.12 1.16 12.77
C ASN A 221 4.17 0.17 13.46
N SER A 222 3.83 -0.93 12.78
CA SER A 222 2.90 -1.94 13.28
C SER A 222 3.63 -2.93 14.19
N PRO A 223 3.15 -3.18 15.43
CA PRO A 223 3.71 -4.26 16.27
C PRO A 223 3.66 -5.63 15.58
N ALA A 224 2.66 -5.90 14.76
CA ALA A 224 2.50 -7.17 14.04
C ALA A 224 3.62 -7.41 13.01
N ASP A 225 4.15 -6.35 12.39
CA ASP A 225 5.25 -6.46 11.42
C ASP A 225 6.63 -6.37 12.06
N MET A 226 6.73 -5.88 13.31
CA MET A 226 8.01 -5.61 13.97
C MET A 226 8.82 -6.88 14.23
N GLN A 227 8.16 -7.98 14.61
CA GLN A 227 8.87 -9.24 14.83
C GLN A 227 9.47 -9.77 13.53
N SER A 228 8.70 -9.83 12.46
CA SER A 228 9.15 -10.21 11.12
C SER A 228 10.36 -9.37 10.66
N TYR A 229 10.31 -8.06 10.86
CA TYR A 229 11.41 -7.15 10.53
C TYR A 229 12.69 -7.46 11.33
N LYS A 230 12.57 -7.70 12.64
CA LYS A 230 13.69 -8.10 13.49
C LYS A 230 14.28 -9.45 13.07
N ASP A 231 13.43 -10.39 12.71
CA ASP A 231 13.84 -11.73 12.25
C ASP A 231 14.63 -11.65 10.93
N TRP A 232 14.25 -10.78 9.99
CA TRP A 232 15.02 -10.51 8.78
C TRP A 232 16.36 -9.83 9.06
N LYS A 233 16.38 -8.88 10.01
CA LYS A 233 17.61 -8.20 10.42
C LYS A 233 18.61 -9.17 11.05
N ALA A 234 18.14 -10.03 11.97
CA ALA A 234 18.93 -11.07 12.60
C ALA A 234 19.45 -12.08 11.55
N PHE A 235 18.56 -12.59 10.68
CA PHE A 235 18.91 -13.51 9.61
C PHE A 235 20.01 -12.95 8.69
N SER A 236 19.89 -11.69 8.30
CA SER A 236 20.89 -11.04 7.44
C SER A 236 22.25 -10.92 8.12
N ALA A 237 22.26 -10.60 9.42
CA ALA A 237 23.49 -10.53 10.22
C ALA A 237 24.14 -11.92 10.39
N ASP A 238 23.34 -12.94 10.75
CA ASP A 238 23.81 -14.32 10.95
C ASP A 238 24.41 -14.92 9.66
N GLN A 239 23.86 -14.54 8.50
CA GLN A 239 24.36 -15.00 7.20
C GLN A 239 25.38 -14.06 6.56
N HIS A 240 25.84 -13.02 7.27
CA HIS A 240 26.83 -12.03 6.80
C HIS A 240 26.46 -11.38 5.45
N LEU A 241 25.17 -11.08 5.24
CA LEU A 241 24.68 -10.48 4.00
C LEU A 241 24.90 -8.96 4.00
N GLY A 242 25.22 -8.39 2.85
CA GLY A 242 25.43 -6.95 2.66
C GLY A 242 24.12 -6.16 2.69
N VAL A 243 23.46 -6.09 3.87
CA VAL A 243 22.19 -5.39 4.07
C VAL A 243 22.28 -4.41 5.23
N GLU A 244 22.04 -3.14 4.95
CA GLU A 244 21.88 -2.08 5.96
C GLU A 244 20.38 -1.89 6.26
N PHE A 245 19.99 -2.07 7.53
CA PHE A 245 18.64 -1.78 8.01
C PHE A 245 18.61 -0.44 8.74
N ASP A 246 17.42 0.16 8.82
CA ASP A 246 17.16 1.39 9.61
C ASP A 246 17.91 2.64 9.11
N ALA A 247 18.38 2.67 7.88
CA ALA A 247 19.16 3.78 7.34
C ALA A 247 18.49 5.15 7.49
N GLY A 248 17.15 5.19 7.36
CA GLY A 248 16.37 6.41 7.49
C GLY A 248 16.16 6.94 8.91
N LEU A 249 16.65 6.22 9.95
CA LEU A 249 16.70 6.74 11.31
C LEU A 249 17.91 7.69 11.52
N ASN A 250 18.96 7.48 10.73
CA ASN A 250 20.23 8.19 10.88
C ASN A 250 20.54 9.16 9.72
N ARG A 251 19.90 8.96 8.57
CA ARG A 251 20.13 9.74 7.34
C ARG A 251 18.80 10.30 6.81
N PRO A 252 18.74 11.57 6.36
CA PRO A 252 17.56 12.12 5.68
C PRO A 252 17.20 11.29 4.44
N PHE A 253 15.90 11.10 4.21
CA PHE A 253 15.39 10.31 3.08
C PHE A 253 15.98 10.78 1.72
N ASP A 254 15.96 12.08 1.47
CA ASP A 254 16.49 12.66 0.23
C ASP A 254 17.98 12.35 0.03
N ALA A 255 18.77 12.39 1.10
CA ALA A 255 20.20 12.06 1.04
C ALA A 255 20.42 10.59 0.69
N ILE A 256 19.63 9.67 1.29
CA ILE A 256 19.68 8.24 0.99
C ILE A 256 19.33 7.99 -0.48
N VAL A 257 18.23 8.58 -0.98
CA VAL A 257 17.79 8.38 -2.36
C VAL A 257 18.79 8.99 -3.37
N ARG A 258 19.35 10.16 -3.05
CA ARG A 258 20.34 10.83 -3.92
C ARG A 258 21.65 10.04 -4.02
N SER A 259 22.10 9.40 -2.93
CA SER A 259 23.31 8.56 -2.93
C SER A 259 23.08 7.19 -3.56
N ALA A 260 21.86 6.78 -3.80
CA ALA A 260 21.55 5.48 -4.37
C ALA A 260 22.10 5.32 -5.81
N ARG A 261 22.56 4.13 -6.13
CA ARG A 261 22.88 3.71 -7.51
C ARG A 261 21.59 3.58 -8.31
N TYR A 262 20.63 2.85 -7.77
CA TYR A 262 19.24 2.76 -8.24
C TYR A 262 18.33 2.40 -7.06
N LEU A 263 17.01 2.49 -7.26
CA LEU A 263 16.06 2.08 -6.25
C LEU A 263 15.47 0.71 -6.58
N LEU A 264 15.21 -0.05 -5.51
CA LEU A 264 14.64 -1.39 -5.60
C LEU A 264 13.18 -1.39 -5.11
N THR A 265 12.36 -2.27 -5.69
CA THR A 265 11.03 -2.61 -5.14
C THR A 265 10.72 -4.09 -5.34
N THR A 266 10.32 -4.76 -4.26
CA THR A 266 9.91 -6.17 -4.26
C THR A 266 8.52 -6.37 -3.67
N SER A 267 7.76 -5.29 -3.49
CA SER A 267 6.40 -5.33 -2.95
C SER A 267 5.50 -6.30 -3.70
N ILE A 268 4.71 -7.09 -2.98
CA ILE A 268 3.73 -8.01 -3.57
C ILE A 268 2.35 -7.39 -3.74
N THR A 269 2.10 -6.26 -3.08
CA THR A 269 0.87 -5.47 -3.24
C THR A 269 1.11 -4.02 -2.80
N GLU A 270 0.45 -3.09 -3.47
CA GLU A 270 0.44 -1.67 -3.15
C GLU A 270 -0.99 -1.10 -3.30
N GLY A 271 -1.29 -0.05 -2.54
CA GLY A 271 -2.48 0.75 -2.78
C GLY A 271 -2.28 1.66 -3.98
N PHE A 272 -1.29 2.57 -3.92
CA PHE A 272 -0.96 3.45 -5.04
C PHE A 272 0.37 3.08 -5.72
N GLY A 273 1.46 2.93 -4.96
CA GLY A 273 2.77 2.53 -5.50
C GLY A 273 3.69 3.72 -5.78
N PHE A 274 3.89 4.59 -4.81
CA PHE A 274 4.84 5.70 -4.89
C PHE A 274 6.25 5.25 -5.32
N SER A 275 6.67 4.05 -4.92
CA SER A 275 7.97 3.47 -5.30
C SER A 275 8.19 3.29 -6.81
N PHE A 276 7.13 3.32 -7.62
CA PHE A 276 7.21 3.28 -9.08
C PHE A 276 7.26 4.67 -9.73
N LEU A 277 7.04 5.75 -8.97
CA LEU A 277 6.96 7.12 -9.48
C LEU A 277 8.03 8.04 -8.91
N GLU A 278 8.23 8.03 -7.58
CA GLU A 278 9.15 8.94 -6.89
C GLU A 278 10.61 8.82 -7.35
N PRO A 279 11.16 7.61 -7.63
CA PRO A 279 12.55 7.47 -8.07
C PRO A 279 12.90 8.36 -9.28
N TRP A 280 11.99 8.46 -10.23
CA TRP A 280 12.19 9.24 -11.45
C TRP A 280 12.34 10.74 -11.18
N LEU A 281 11.73 11.26 -10.12
CA LEU A 281 11.84 12.66 -9.71
C LEU A 281 13.23 12.99 -9.14
N PHE A 282 13.90 11.99 -8.56
CA PHE A 282 15.29 12.05 -8.10
C PHE A 282 16.30 11.70 -9.21
N GLU A 283 15.82 11.51 -10.44
CA GLU A 283 16.62 11.06 -11.59
C GLU A 283 17.31 9.72 -11.37
N LYS A 284 16.65 8.84 -10.61
CA LYS A 284 17.09 7.47 -10.33
C LYS A 284 16.19 6.46 -11.02
N SER A 285 16.80 5.40 -11.54
CA SER A 285 16.07 4.23 -12.03
C SER A 285 15.44 3.47 -10.87
N VAL A 286 14.28 2.87 -11.12
CA VAL A 286 13.70 1.85 -10.23
C VAL A 286 13.71 0.51 -10.95
N TRP A 287 14.07 -0.54 -10.20
CA TRP A 287 14.07 -1.91 -10.70
C TRP A 287 13.43 -2.85 -9.66
N GLY A 288 13.02 -4.04 -10.09
CA GLY A 288 12.48 -5.04 -9.19
C GLY A 288 11.15 -5.62 -9.69
N ARG A 289 10.27 -5.98 -8.74
CA ARG A 289 8.98 -6.60 -9.02
C ARG A 289 7.96 -5.56 -9.48
N LYS A 290 7.44 -5.75 -10.70
CA LYS A 290 6.32 -4.97 -11.25
C LYS A 290 4.98 -5.55 -10.80
N LEU A 291 4.15 -4.72 -10.23
CA LEU A 291 2.75 -5.04 -9.89
C LEU A 291 1.86 -4.68 -11.08
N ALA A 292 1.59 -5.65 -11.96
CA ALA A 292 0.88 -5.40 -13.22
C ALA A 292 -0.45 -4.66 -13.03
N ASP A 293 -1.22 -5.01 -11.98
CA ASP A 293 -2.55 -4.44 -11.70
C ASP A 293 -2.49 -2.96 -11.22
N ILE A 294 -1.31 -2.50 -10.77
CA ILE A 294 -1.07 -1.12 -10.30
C ILE A 294 -0.27 -0.36 -11.35
N CYS A 295 0.79 -0.97 -11.88
CA CYS A 295 1.69 -0.33 -12.84
C CYS A 295 1.00 -0.03 -14.18
N CYS A 296 -0.06 -0.76 -14.55
CA CYS A 296 -0.85 -0.45 -15.76
C CYS A 296 -1.36 1.01 -15.79
N ASP A 297 -1.65 1.61 -14.63
CA ASP A 297 -2.07 3.00 -14.53
C ASP A 297 -0.91 3.96 -14.87
N PHE A 298 0.30 3.61 -14.45
CA PHE A 298 1.50 4.40 -14.72
C PHE A 298 1.93 4.26 -16.17
N GLU A 299 1.88 3.03 -16.71
CA GLU A 299 2.19 2.75 -18.11
C GLU A 299 1.21 3.44 -19.06
N ALA A 300 -0.09 3.46 -18.73
CA ALA A 300 -1.11 4.21 -19.48
C ALA A 300 -0.84 5.73 -19.47
N ASN A 301 -0.14 6.25 -18.44
CA ASN A 301 0.29 7.62 -18.33
C ASN A 301 1.72 7.87 -18.85
N GLY A 302 2.31 6.91 -19.58
CA GLY A 302 3.57 7.05 -20.28
C GLY A 302 4.83 6.76 -19.46
N VAL A 303 4.70 6.16 -18.26
CA VAL A 303 5.85 5.66 -17.47
C VAL A 303 6.24 4.30 -18.02
N ARG A 304 7.50 4.10 -18.37
CA ARG A 304 8.02 2.85 -18.92
C ARG A 304 8.57 1.96 -17.80
N LEU A 305 7.98 0.77 -17.60
CA LEU A 305 8.34 -0.22 -16.58
C LEU A 305 8.55 -1.63 -17.16
N ASP A 306 8.76 -1.75 -18.45
CA ASP A 306 8.93 -3.00 -19.20
C ASP A 306 10.25 -3.73 -18.86
N HIS A 307 11.21 -3.04 -18.26
CA HIS A 307 12.49 -3.61 -17.79
C HIS A 307 12.37 -4.34 -16.45
N MET A 308 11.24 -4.22 -15.74
CA MET A 308 10.99 -4.87 -14.44
C MET A 308 10.40 -6.28 -14.63
N TYR A 309 10.62 -7.17 -13.66
CA TYR A 309 10.06 -8.52 -13.69
C TYR A 309 8.71 -8.60 -12.92
N THR A 310 7.89 -9.61 -13.23
CA THR A 310 6.59 -9.81 -12.57
C THR A 310 6.56 -10.98 -11.61
N LYS A 311 7.47 -11.96 -11.77
CA LYS A 311 7.61 -13.15 -10.93
C LYS A 311 9.07 -13.50 -10.78
N LEU A 312 9.45 -13.99 -9.60
CA LEU A 312 10.72 -14.64 -9.34
C LEU A 312 10.43 -16.10 -9.00
N ASN A 313 10.69 -16.99 -9.97
CA ASN A 313 10.36 -18.40 -9.83
C ASN A 313 11.48 -19.18 -9.13
N VAL A 314 11.09 -20.04 -8.18
CA VAL A 314 11.97 -21.01 -7.54
C VAL A 314 11.46 -22.43 -7.77
N PRO A 315 12.35 -23.46 -7.80
CA PRO A 315 11.91 -24.84 -7.90
C PRO A 315 11.03 -25.23 -6.72
N LEU A 316 9.86 -25.83 -6.98
CA LEU A 316 8.91 -26.23 -5.95
C LEU A 316 9.52 -27.22 -4.95
N ASN A 317 10.40 -28.11 -5.40
CA ASN A 317 11.10 -29.07 -4.52
C ASN A 317 12.06 -28.42 -3.52
N TRP A 318 12.42 -27.14 -3.70
CA TRP A 318 13.25 -26.41 -2.72
C TRP A 318 12.48 -26.07 -1.45
N VAL A 319 11.15 -25.94 -1.53
CA VAL A 319 10.28 -25.61 -0.39
C VAL A 319 9.52 -26.82 0.15
N GLY A 320 9.58 -27.98 -0.54
CA GLY A 320 8.80 -29.17 -0.15
C GLY A 320 7.31 -29.03 -0.50
N SER A 321 6.91 -29.62 -1.62
CA SER A 321 5.58 -29.43 -2.23
C SER A 321 4.41 -29.71 -1.29
N GLN A 322 4.47 -30.82 -0.53
CA GLN A 322 3.37 -31.21 0.38
C GLN A 322 3.26 -30.24 1.55
N GLY A 323 4.37 -29.93 2.23
CA GLY A 323 4.35 -29.01 3.37
C GLY A 323 3.90 -27.61 2.99
N PHE A 324 4.32 -27.12 1.80
CA PHE A 324 3.83 -25.86 1.27
C PHE A 324 2.32 -25.91 0.98
N PHE A 325 1.82 -26.95 0.33
CA PHE A 325 0.39 -27.12 0.05
C PHE A 325 -0.45 -27.11 1.33
N ASP A 326 -0.03 -27.87 2.34
CA ASP A 326 -0.77 -27.98 3.60
C ASP A 326 -0.85 -26.63 4.33
N LEU A 327 0.26 -25.89 4.42
CA LEU A 327 0.29 -24.56 5.01
C LEU A 327 -0.56 -23.56 4.21
N TRP A 328 -0.40 -23.54 2.88
CA TRP A 328 -1.12 -22.62 1.99
C TRP A 328 -2.63 -22.86 2.05
N LYS A 329 -3.07 -24.12 1.96
CA LYS A 329 -4.47 -24.53 2.10
C LYS A 329 -5.02 -24.14 3.47
N HIS A 330 -4.31 -24.48 4.55
CA HIS A 330 -4.72 -24.13 5.91
C HIS A 330 -4.91 -22.63 6.10
N THR A 331 -3.99 -21.83 5.55
CA THR A 331 -4.07 -20.36 5.59
C THR A 331 -5.30 -19.85 4.84
N ILE A 332 -5.63 -20.40 3.67
CA ILE A 332 -6.84 -20.06 2.91
C ILE A 332 -8.09 -20.38 3.73
N GLU A 333 -8.18 -21.60 4.26
CA GLU A 333 -9.34 -22.04 5.04
C GLU A 333 -9.55 -21.17 6.28
N ASN A 334 -8.48 -20.80 6.99
CA ASN A 334 -8.55 -19.90 8.14
C ASN A 334 -8.95 -18.47 7.72
N THR A 335 -8.41 -17.97 6.63
CA THR A 335 -8.79 -16.68 6.08
C THR A 335 -10.29 -16.65 5.74
N CYS A 336 -10.79 -17.69 5.08
CA CYS A 336 -12.21 -17.81 4.74
C CYS A 336 -13.10 -17.82 6.01
N LYS A 337 -12.69 -18.53 7.06
CA LYS A 337 -13.40 -18.53 8.36
C LYS A 337 -13.47 -17.12 8.98
N LEU A 338 -12.37 -16.35 8.92
CA LEU A 338 -12.34 -14.98 9.45
C LEU A 338 -13.26 -14.02 8.71
N PHE A 339 -13.54 -14.28 7.44
CA PHE A 339 -14.50 -13.52 6.62
C PHE A 339 -15.91 -14.12 6.62
N ASP A 340 -16.13 -15.21 7.36
CA ASP A 340 -17.40 -15.96 7.39
C ASP A 340 -17.86 -16.41 5.99
N ILE A 341 -16.92 -16.97 5.22
CA ILE A 341 -17.20 -17.56 3.90
C ILE A 341 -16.73 -18.99 3.82
N GLN A 342 -17.39 -19.77 2.94
CA GLN A 342 -16.97 -21.11 2.58
C GLN A 342 -16.23 -21.11 1.24
N ILE A 343 -15.26 -21.99 1.10
CA ILE A 343 -14.52 -22.18 -0.14
C ILE A 343 -14.53 -23.66 -0.53
N ASP A 344 -14.69 -23.90 -1.82
CA ASP A 344 -14.65 -25.24 -2.39
C ASP A 344 -13.21 -25.79 -2.40
N LYS A 345 -13.04 -27.05 -1.99
CA LYS A 345 -11.76 -27.77 -1.97
C LYS A 345 -11.19 -27.94 -3.39
N ASP A 346 -12.05 -28.16 -4.39
CA ASP A 346 -11.61 -28.32 -5.79
C ASP A 346 -11.05 -27.00 -6.33
N ARG A 347 -11.61 -25.87 -5.90
CA ARG A 347 -11.09 -24.54 -6.23
C ARG A 347 -9.71 -24.31 -5.61
N ILE A 348 -9.47 -24.76 -4.38
CA ILE A 348 -8.15 -24.69 -3.73
C ILE A 348 -7.15 -25.54 -4.51
N GLN A 349 -7.49 -26.80 -4.82
CA GLN A 349 -6.61 -27.70 -5.57
C GLN A 349 -6.29 -27.18 -6.97
N SER A 350 -7.27 -26.66 -7.67
CA SER A 350 -7.08 -26.07 -9.01
C SER A 350 -6.16 -24.86 -8.98
N ALA A 351 -6.32 -24.00 -7.99
CA ALA A 351 -5.44 -22.84 -7.81
C ALA A 351 -4.01 -23.25 -7.44
N TYR A 352 -3.84 -24.26 -6.57
CA TYR A 352 -2.52 -24.82 -6.25
C TYR A 352 -1.82 -25.34 -7.50
N ASN A 353 -2.50 -26.16 -8.29
CA ASN A 353 -1.94 -26.69 -9.54
C ASN A 353 -1.52 -25.56 -10.50
N PHE A 354 -2.27 -24.46 -10.53
CA PHE A 354 -1.94 -23.29 -11.35
C PHE A 354 -0.68 -22.58 -10.86
N ILE A 355 -0.55 -22.32 -9.54
CA ILE A 355 0.61 -21.56 -8.98
C ILE A 355 1.89 -22.40 -8.94
N THR A 356 1.78 -23.73 -9.01
CA THR A 356 2.92 -24.67 -9.00
C THR A 356 3.16 -25.33 -10.34
N ALA A 357 2.57 -24.81 -11.40
CA ALA A 357 2.75 -25.34 -12.76
C ALA A 357 4.24 -25.42 -13.14
N ASP A 358 4.59 -26.44 -13.90
CA ASP A 358 5.98 -26.74 -14.33
C ASP A 358 6.98 -26.96 -13.17
N GLY A 359 6.51 -27.37 -11.98
CA GLY A 359 7.34 -27.66 -10.83
C GLY A 359 8.06 -26.44 -10.25
N LYS A 360 7.54 -25.25 -10.44
CA LYS A 360 8.07 -23.97 -9.92
C LYS A 360 7.00 -23.16 -9.22
N ILE A 361 7.42 -22.26 -8.34
CA ILE A 361 6.54 -21.33 -7.63
C ILE A 361 7.14 -19.94 -7.57
N ASP A 362 6.30 -18.90 -7.61
CA ASP A 362 6.75 -17.52 -7.40
C ASP A 362 7.16 -17.30 -5.93
N PHE A 363 8.39 -16.83 -5.73
CA PHE A 363 8.96 -16.53 -4.40
C PHE A 363 8.11 -15.55 -3.58
N GLY A 364 7.42 -14.62 -4.21
CA GLY A 364 6.51 -13.67 -3.56
C GLY A 364 5.22 -14.32 -2.99
N LEU A 365 4.93 -15.58 -3.29
CA LEU A 365 3.80 -16.32 -2.70
C LEU A 365 4.18 -17.06 -1.42
N LEU A 366 5.48 -17.24 -1.15
CA LEU A 366 6.02 -18.01 -0.03
C LEU A 366 5.85 -17.25 1.30
N SER A 367 5.84 -18.00 2.41
CA SER A 367 6.05 -17.40 3.75
C SER A 367 7.52 -17.02 3.96
N GLU A 368 7.77 -16.21 4.97
CA GLU A 368 9.14 -15.77 5.32
C GLU A 368 10.05 -16.96 5.65
N ASP A 369 9.54 -18.00 6.30
CA ASP A 369 10.32 -19.20 6.61
C ASP A 369 10.74 -19.96 5.36
N TYR A 370 9.82 -20.13 4.39
CA TYR A 370 10.18 -20.72 3.09
C TYR A 370 11.14 -19.83 2.31
N GLN A 371 10.99 -18.50 2.39
CA GLN A 371 11.92 -17.57 1.76
C GLN A 371 13.34 -17.70 2.34
N LYS A 372 13.46 -17.76 3.67
CA LYS A 372 14.73 -18.03 4.36
C LYS A 372 15.35 -19.37 3.95
N GLN A 373 14.51 -20.44 3.88
CA GLN A 373 14.96 -21.76 3.42
C GLN A 373 15.54 -21.71 2.00
N VAL A 374 14.92 -20.99 1.07
CA VAL A 374 15.42 -20.81 -0.29
C VAL A 374 16.75 -20.03 -0.29
N ILE A 375 16.86 -18.95 0.49
CA ILE A 375 18.09 -18.15 0.59
C ILE A 375 19.24 -18.99 1.15
N LEU A 376 19.01 -19.74 2.24
CA LEU A 376 20.02 -20.65 2.81
C LEU A 376 20.49 -21.69 1.80
N ARG A 377 19.59 -22.24 0.99
CA ARG A 377 19.95 -23.19 -0.06
C ARG A 377 20.85 -22.55 -1.12
N LEU A 378 20.58 -21.31 -1.52
CA LEU A 378 21.42 -20.56 -2.45
C LEU A 378 22.81 -20.29 -1.89
N LEU A 379 22.91 -19.97 -0.61
CA LEU A 379 24.17 -19.73 0.09
C LEU A 379 25.00 -21.00 0.27
N SER A 380 24.33 -22.16 0.43
CA SER A 380 25.02 -23.43 0.68
C SER A 380 25.68 -24.07 -0.55
N ASN A 381 25.23 -23.75 -1.77
CA ASN A 381 25.72 -24.39 -2.99
C ASN A 381 25.62 -23.48 -4.22
N PRO A 382 26.75 -23.10 -4.84
CA PRO A 382 26.78 -22.28 -6.05
C PRO A 382 25.97 -22.84 -7.24
N ALA A 383 25.78 -24.18 -7.32
CA ALA A 383 24.97 -24.79 -8.38
C ALA A 383 23.50 -24.31 -8.31
N HIS A 384 22.97 -24.06 -7.11
CA HIS A 384 21.61 -23.56 -6.96
C HIS A 384 21.44 -22.14 -7.51
N LEU A 385 22.49 -21.29 -7.46
CA LEU A 385 22.48 -19.98 -8.10
C LEU A 385 22.32 -20.12 -9.63
N GLN A 386 23.03 -21.08 -10.24
CA GLN A 386 22.91 -21.34 -11.68
C GLN A 386 21.51 -21.84 -12.06
N ASP A 387 20.91 -22.70 -11.24
CA ASP A 387 19.55 -23.17 -11.48
C ASP A 387 18.52 -22.02 -11.35
N LEU A 388 18.68 -21.12 -10.38
CA LEU A 388 17.83 -19.94 -10.23
C LEU A 388 17.97 -18.98 -11.42
N LEU A 389 19.20 -18.78 -11.92
CA LEU A 389 19.47 -17.95 -13.11
C LEU A 389 18.81 -18.51 -14.37
N LYS A 390 18.81 -19.84 -14.56
CA LYS A 390 18.11 -20.49 -15.68
C LYS A 390 16.60 -20.23 -15.63
N LEU A 391 16.00 -20.28 -14.45
CA LEU A 391 14.56 -20.00 -14.25
C LEU A 391 14.23 -18.51 -14.37
N ASN A 392 15.17 -17.63 -14.09
CA ASN A 392 14.99 -16.18 -14.01
C ASN A 392 16.12 -15.44 -14.71
N PRO A 393 16.19 -15.45 -16.06
CA PRO A 393 17.30 -14.84 -16.81
C PRO A 393 17.48 -13.33 -16.54
N PHE A 394 16.45 -12.64 -16.05
CA PHE A 394 16.54 -11.23 -15.68
C PHE A 394 17.52 -10.96 -14.53
N LEU A 395 17.81 -11.95 -13.68
CA LEU A 395 18.79 -11.84 -12.59
C LEU A 395 20.22 -11.55 -13.12
N LEU A 396 20.56 -11.99 -14.33
CA LEU A 396 21.83 -11.67 -15.00
C LEU A 396 22.01 -10.18 -15.32
N LYS A 397 20.93 -9.38 -15.21
CA LYS A 397 20.95 -7.95 -15.50
C LYS A 397 21.15 -7.10 -14.25
N ILE A 398 21.06 -7.66 -13.04
CA ILE A 398 21.06 -6.91 -11.77
C ILE A 398 22.32 -6.04 -11.64
N GLY A 399 23.50 -6.62 -11.73
CA GLY A 399 24.77 -5.88 -11.67
C GLY A 399 24.99 -4.89 -12.83
N LYS A 400 24.12 -4.88 -13.86
CA LYS A 400 24.21 -4.00 -15.03
C LYS A 400 23.17 -2.87 -15.00
N ILE A 401 22.34 -2.79 -13.95
CA ILE A 401 21.33 -1.75 -13.83
C ILE A 401 22.06 -0.40 -13.68
N ARG A 402 21.69 0.53 -14.51
CA ARG A 402 22.22 1.90 -14.51
C ARG A 402 21.07 2.88 -14.69
N ASN A 403 21.34 4.13 -14.35
CA ASN A 403 20.40 5.22 -14.62
C ASN A 403 20.45 5.59 -16.12
N GLU A 404 19.72 4.84 -16.94
CA GLU A 404 19.61 5.09 -18.36
C GLU A 404 18.94 6.43 -18.60
N LYS A 405 19.70 7.43 -19.06
CA LYS A 405 19.27 8.84 -19.17
C LYS A 405 17.95 9.01 -19.93
N ASP A 406 17.74 8.24 -21.00
CA ASP A 406 16.52 8.32 -21.82
C ASP A 406 15.28 7.81 -21.09
N ILE A 407 15.38 6.67 -20.38
CA ILE A 407 14.28 6.13 -19.58
C ILE A 407 13.99 7.07 -18.41
N VAL A 408 15.01 7.50 -17.68
CA VAL A 408 14.87 8.44 -16.56
C VAL A 408 14.18 9.73 -17.01
N LYS A 409 14.64 10.35 -18.11
CA LYS A 409 14.06 11.59 -18.65
C LYS A 409 12.60 11.39 -19.09
N THR A 410 12.32 10.30 -19.79
CA THR A 410 10.96 9.95 -20.26
C THR A 410 10.01 9.78 -19.09
N ASN A 411 10.40 8.95 -18.13
CA ASN A 411 9.57 8.64 -16.96
C ASN A 411 9.38 9.87 -16.06
N ARG A 412 10.44 10.63 -15.79
CA ARG A 412 10.36 11.90 -15.05
C ARG A 412 9.36 12.85 -15.68
N SER A 413 9.43 13.03 -17.01
CA SER A 413 8.50 13.90 -17.75
C SER A 413 7.05 13.41 -17.66
N ALA A 414 6.83 12.08 -17.77
CA ALA A 414 5.50 11.48 -17.63
C ALA A 414 4.94 11.66 -16.21
N VAL A 415 5.77 11.46 -15.19
CA VAL A 415 5.37 11.64 -13.78
C VAL A 415 5.01 13.09 -13.49
N ILE A 416 5.87 14.03 -13.85
CA ILE A 416 5.63 15.48 -13.64
C ILE A 416 4.34 15.94 -14.35
N ARG A 417 4.08 15.44 -15.55
CA ARG A 417 2.89 15.83 -16.32
C ARG A 417 1.60 15.30 -15.72
N ASN A 418 1.58 14.04 -15.24
CA ASN A 418 0.34 13.34 -14.91
C ASN A 418 0.03 13.26 -13.40
N TYR A 419 1.06 13.40 -12.56
CA TYR A 419 0.94 13.22 -11.09
C TYR A 419 1.31 14.48 -10.30
N ASN A 420 1.26 15.66 -10.93
CA ASN A 420 1.55 16.94 -10.30
C ASN A 420 0.36 17.44 -9.45
N MET A 421 0.67 18.38 -8.55
CA MET A 421 -0.29 18.95 -7.61
C MET A 421 -1.43 19.71 -8.32
N SER A 422 -1.17 20.38 -9.44
CA SER A 422 -2.21 21.13 -10.18
C SER A 422 -3.27 20.22 -10.79
N SER A 423 -2.83 19.12 -11.44
CA SER A 423 -3.75 18.08 -11.96
C SER A 423 -4.53 17.40 -10.84
N TYR A 424 -3.88 17.14 -9.72
CA TYR A 424 -4.50 16.55 -8.53
C TYR A 424 -5.59 17.46 -7.97
N ARG A 425 -5.28 18.76 -7.79
CA ARG A 425 -6.23 19.77 -7.36
C ARG A 425 -7.48 19.80 -8.24
N GLN A 426 -7.30 19.85 -9.58
CA GLN A 426 -8.43 19.89 -10.50
C GLN A 426 -9.34 18.65 -10.37
N LYS A 427 -8.76 17.46 -10.23
CA LYS A 427 -9.52 16.21 -10.03
C LYS A 427 -10.29 16.22 -8.72
N LEU A 428 -9.69 16.71 -7.62
CA LEU A 428 -10.36 16.85 -6.33
C LEU A 428 -11.54 17.79 -6.40
N LEU A 429 -11.37 18.99 -6.98
CA LEU A 429 -12.44 19.96 -7.15
C LEU A 429 -13.58 19.43 -8.02
N THR A 430 -13.27 18.69 -9.08
CA THR A 430 -14.27 18.02 -9.92
C THR A 430 -15.06 16.96 -9.13
N ALA A 431 -14.36 16.14 -8.32
CA ALA A 431 -15.02 15.15 -7.47
C ALA A 431 -15.93 15.82 -6.42
N TYR A 432 -15.46 16.89 -5.79
CA TYR A 432 -16.27 17.62 -4.79
C TYR A 432 -17.48 18.32 -5.41
N ALA A 433 -17.36 18.87 -6.61
CA ALA A 433 -18.49 19.40 -7.35
C ALA A 433 -19.57 18.32 -7.57
N ALA A 434 -19.14 17.10 -7.97
CA ALA A 434 -20.06 15.97 -8.14
C ALA A 434 -20.70 15.55 -6.81
N VAL A 435 -19.97 15.55 -5.70
CA VAL A 435 -20.55 15.24 -4.36
C VAL A 435 -21.67 16.21 -4.00
N ASN A 436 -21.51 17.50 -4.33
CA ASN A 436 -22.50 18.53 -3.98
C ASN A 436 -23.70 18.56 -4.93
N THR A 437 -23.56 18.12 -6.18
CA THR A 437 -24.62 18.22 -7.19
C THR A 437 -25.33 16.89 -7.44
N ASP A 438 -24.65 15.78 -7.24
CA ASP A 438 -25.07 14.47 -7.69
C ASP A 438 -25.63 13.62 -6.54
N CYS A 439 -26.94 13.46 -6.51
CA CYS A 439 -27.54 12.42 -5.66
C CYS A 439 -27.24 11.04 -6.26
N VAL A 440 -26.61 10.16 -5.48
CA VAL A 440 -26.32 8.79 -5.89
C VAL A 440 -27.09 7.81 -5.00
N ARG A 441 -27.57 6.72 -5.63
CA ARG A 441 -28.15 5.58 -4.92
C ARG A 441 -27.32 4.35 -5.27
N GLN A 442 -26.50 3.92 -4.32
CA GLN A 442 -25.54 2.85 -4.51
C GLN A 442 -25.14 2.22 -3.19
N ARG A 443 -24.70 0.98 -3.26
CA ARG A 443 -24.09 0.28 -2.12
C ARG A 443 -23.02 -0.68 -2.61
N ILE A 444 -22.07 -1.02 -1.75
CA ILE A 444 -21.05 -2.01 -2.02
C ILE A 444 -21.61 -3.39 -1.64
N ASP A 445 -21.62 -4.33 -2.60
CA ASP A 445 -21.82 -5.74 -2.30
C ASP A 445 -20.48 -6.32 -1.77
N LYS A 446 -20.45 -6.57 -0.46
CA LYS A 446 -19.25 -7.05 0.23
C LYS A 446 -18.85 -8.46 -0.16
N LYS A 447 -19.78 -9.31 -0.61
CA LYS A 447 -19.46 -10.66 -1.07
C LYS A 447 -18.72 -10.60 -2.41
N ILE A 448 -19.19 -9.78 -3.33
CA ILE A 448 -18.50 -9.54 -4.61
C ILE A 448 -17.15 -8.88 -4.35
N LEU A 449 -17.09 -7.86 -3.48
CA LEU A 449 -15.84 -7.19 -3.13
C LEU A 449 -14.79 -8.17 -2.61
N LEU A 450 -15.16 -9.02 -1.65
CA LEU A 450 -14.28 -10.02 -1.08
C LEU A 450 -13.84 -11.06 -2.13
N ALA A 451 -14.76 -11.53 -2.99
CA ALA A 451 -14.45 -12.49 -4.04
C ALA A 451 -13.42 -11.95 -5.06
N GLU A 452 -13.45 -10.65 -5.37
CA GLU A 452 -12.48 -10.01 -6.27
C GLU A 452 -11.08 -9.91 -5.63
N PHE A 453 -10.99 -9.65 -4.31
CA PHE A 453 -9.71 -9.58 -3.61
C PHE A 453 -9.14 -10.95 -3.24
N LEU A 454 -9.99 -11.94 -2.91
CA LEU A 454 -9.58 -13.30 -2.56
C LEU A 454 -9.31 -14.14 -3.83
N ASN A 455 -8.33 -13.69 -4.62
CA ASN A 455 -7.86 -14.44 -5.77
C ASN A 455 -6.79 -15.46 -5.35
N LEU A 456 -7.14 -16.76 -5.35
CA LEU A 456 -6.24 -17.83 -4.91
C LEU A 456 -4.97 -17.94 -5.75
N THR A 457 -5.00 -17.59 -7.02
CA THR A 457 -3.79 -17.62 -7.87
C THR A 457 -2.77 -16.51 -7.56
N LYS A 458 -3.17 -15.54 -6.73
CA LYS A 458 -2.34 -14.45 -6.19
C LYS A 458 -2.25 -14.50 -4.65
N PHE A 459 -2.67 -15.62 -4.04
CA PHE A 459 -2.71 -15.76 -2.59
C PHE A 459 -1.30 -15.97 -2.03
N SER A 460 -0.71 -14.89 -1.53
CA SER A 460 0.63 -14.90 -0.90
C SER A 460 0.55 -15.10 0.60
N LEU A 461 1.35 -16.01 1.12
CA LEU A 461 1.48 -16.23 2.57
C LEU A 461 2.05 -15.01 3.31
N LEU A 462 2.79 -14.12 2.63
CA LEU A 462 3.23 -12.84 3.23
C LEU A 462 2.07 -11.88 3.50
N LYS A 463 1.03 -11.94 2.66
CA LYS A 463 -0.12 -11.04 2.76
C LYS A 463 -1.23 -11.61 3.62
N TRP A 464 -1.50 -12.91 3.48
CA TRP A 464 -2.65 -13.58 4.06
C TRP A 464 -2.29 -14.45 5.27
N GLY A 465 -1.01 -14.84 5.42
CA GLY A 465 -0.53 -15.62 6.55
C GLY A 465 -0.40 -14.74 7.80
N ASP A 466 -0.80 -15.30 8.90
CA ASP A 466 -0.56 -14.89 10.29
C ASP A 466 -0.44 -13.39 10.62
N TYR A 467 -1.55 -12.67 10.60
CA TYR A 467 -1.68 -11.46 11.38
C TYR A 467 -2.10 -11.82 12.82
N GLY A 468 -1.20 -12.52 13.57
CA GLY A 468 -1.36 -12.70 15.01
C GLY A 468 -2.23 -13.88 15.46
N ILE A 469 -2.32 -14.94 14.67
CA ILE A 469 -2.80 -16.25 15.15
C ILE A 469 -1.55 -17.08 15.51
N ARG A 470 -1.02 -16.85 16.69
CA ARG A 470 -0.22 -17.80 17.46
C ARG A 470 -0.97 -18.19 18.70
#